data_dbf5f73f5c3a5e14fcbbee6a4b61ad34
#
_entry.id   dbf5f73f5c3a5e14fcbbee6a4b61ad34
#
_cell.length_a   1.000
_cell.length_b   1.000
_cell.length_c   1.000
_cell.angle_alpha   90.00
_cell.angle_beta   90.00
_cell.angle_gamma   90.00
#
_symmetry.space_group_name_H-M   'P 1'
#
loop_
_entity.id
_entity.type
_entity.pdbx_description
1 polymer ?
#
loop_
_entity_poly.entity_id
_entity_poly.type
_entity_poly.pdbx_seq_one_letter_code
_entity_poly.pdbx_strand_id
1 'polypeptide(L)'
;MMKSKLILLFFVVTFSMNCCSKKVDVISMNEFQDKILDNKTVVLDVRTEEEYYGPLGHINGSILIPINELEDRLSELNDYKEKTIYVVCRSGNRSGFGKDILNENNFTAVNVDGGMLNWKVDKSER
;
A
#
# COMPACT_ATOMS: atom_id res chain seq x y z
N MET A 1 -18.24 62.95 -28.44
CA MET A 1 -17.09 62.04 -28.58
C MET A 1 -17.20 60.92 -27.55
N MET A 2 -17.71 59.80 -27.96
CA MET A 2 -17.80 58.62 -27.07
C MET A 2 -16.57 57.75 -27.29
N LYS A 3 -15.71 57.67 -26.25
CA LYS A 3 -14.56 56.76 -26.27
C LYS A 3 -15.01 55.39 -25.81
N SER A 4 -15.12 54.48 -26.76
CA SER A 4 -15.36 53.07 -26.51
C SER A 4 -14.17 52.47 -25.74
N LYS A 5 -14.38 52.07 -24.49
CA LYS A 5 -13.41 51.29 -23.74
C LYS A 5 -13.63 49.82 -24.08
N LEU A 6 -12.73 49.30 -24.91
CA LEU A 6 -12.64 47.86 -25.18
C LEU A 6 -12.12 47.16 -23.94
N ILE A 7 -13.04 46.47 -23.21
CA ILE A 7 -12.66 45.62 -22.10
C ILE A 7 -12.21 44.29 -22.69
N LEU A 8 -10.89 44.11 -22.72
CA LEU A 8 -10.28 42.84 -23.11
C LEU A 8 -10.44 41.84 -21.94
N LEU A 9 -11.43 40.98 -22.04
CA LEU A 9 -11.67 39.90 -21.05
C LEU A 9 -10.61 38.83 -21.26
N PHE A 10 -9.56 38.85 -20.45
CA PHE A 10 -8.58 37.76 -20.38
C PHE A 10 -9.23 36.55 -19.74
N PHE A 11 -9.67 35.61 -20.55
CA PHE A 11 -10.06 34.28 -20.09
C PHE A 11 -8.76 33.52 -19.73
N VAL A 12 -8.40 33.53 -18.46
CA VAL A 12 -7.35 32.65 -17.94
C VAL A 12 -7.95 31.25 -17.86
N VAL A 13 -7.75 30.46 -18.91
CA VAL A 13 -8.04 29.03 -18.88
C VAL A 13 -6.95 28.39 -18.00
N THR A 14 -7.25 28.21 -16.73
CA THR A 14 -6.44 27.36 -15.86
C THR A 14 -6.63 25.91 -16.31
N PHE A 15 -5.71 25.44 -17.13
CA PHE A 15 -5.61 24.04 -17.48
C PHE A 15 -5.15 23.29 -16.23
N SER A 16 -6.11 22.81 -15.43
CA SER A 16 -5.82 21.86 -14.36
C SER A 16 -5.29 20.57 -15.01
N MET A 17 -3.96 20.46 -15.08
CA MET A 17 -3.32 19.19 -15.37
C MET A 17 -3.65 18.25 -14.19
N ASN A 18 -4.76 17.53 -14.32
CA ASN A 18 -5.07 16.42 -13.46
C ASN A 18 -4.05 15.32 -13.80
N CYS A 19 -2.90 15.38 -13.13
CA CYS A 19 -1.91 14.32 -13.18
C CYS A 19 -2.56 13.10 -12.51
N CYS A 20 -3.24 12.26 -13.29
CA CYS A 20 -3.75 10.97 -12.87
C CYS A 20 -2.53 10.07 -12.63
N SER A 21 -1.93 10.21 -11.47
CA SER A 21 -0.94 9.28 -10.96
C SER A 21 -1.64 7.93 -10.84
N LYS A 22 -1.34 6.98 -11.73
CA LYS A 22 -1.86 5.62 -11.60
C LYS A 22 -1.46 5.11 -10.22
N LYS A 23 -2.46 4.96 -9.35
CA LYS A 23 -2.25 4.37 -8.04
C LYS A 23 -1.75 2.95 -8.26
N VAL A 24 -0.55 2.65 -7.77
CA VAL A 24 -0.02 1.29 -7.83
C VAL A 24 -0.76 0.48 -6.78
N ASP A 25 -1.58 -0.46 -7.21
CA ASP A 25 -2.39 -1.31 -6.32
C ASP A 25 -1.75 -2.67 -6.05
N VAL A 26 -0.81 -3.08 -6.90
CA VAL A 26 -0.12 -4.38 -6.81
C VAL A 26 1.34 -4.21 -7.20
N ILE A 27 2.22 -4.84 -6.44
CA ILE A 27 3.65 -4.99 -6.80
C ILE A 27 4.06 -6.44 -6.64
N SER A 28 5.09 -6.87 -7.37
CA SER A 28 5.68 -8.20 -7.18
C SER A 28 6.48 -8.26 -5.87
N MET A 29 6.67 -9.47 -5.35
CA MET A 29 7.54 -9.67 -4.18
C MET A 29 8.97 -9.18 -4.43
N ASN A 30 9.50 -9.34 -5.64
CA ASN A 30 10.85 -8.87 -5.97
C ASN A 30 10.96 -7.33 -5.86
N GLU A 31 10.01 -6.60 -6.47
CA GLU A 31 9.97 -5.13 -6.35
C GLU A 31 9.76 -4.66 -4.91
N PHE A 32 8.97 -5.41 -4.15
CA PHE A 32 8.75 -5.12 -2.73
C PHE A 32 10.03 -5.30 -1.92
N GLN A 33 10.83 -6.35 -2.18
CA GLN A 33 12.09 -6.58 -1.48
C GLN A 33 13.07 -5.42 -1.63
N ASP A 34 13.10 -4.77 -2.81
CA ASP A 34 13.91 -3.57 -3.02
C ASP A 34 13.44 -2.37 -2.19
N LYS A 35 12.14 -2.29 -1.91
CA LYS A 35 11.53 -1.19 -1.13
C LYS A 35 11.69 -1.37 0.38
N ILE A 36 11.73 -2.60 0.87
CA ILE A 36 11.78 -2.90 2.31
C ILE A 36 13.10 -2.51 2.98
N LEU A 37 14.11 -2.20 2.18
CA LEU A 37 15.39 -1.66 2.65
C LEU A 37 15.23 -0.26 3.27
N ASP A 38 14.10 0.41 3.03
CA ASP A 38 13.74 1.66 3.70
C ASP A 38 12.97 1.34 5.00
N ASN A 39 13.53 1.70 6.15
CA ASN A 39 12.93 1.53 7.48
C ASN A 39 11.57 2.23 7.69
N LYS A 40 11.06 2.92 6.67
CA LYS A 40 9.75 3.57 6.68
C LYS A 40 8.63 2.72 6.08
N THR A 41 8.95 1.56 5.56
CA THR A 41 7.98 0.66 4.94
C THR A 41 7.13 -0.03 5.99
N VAL A 42 5.81 0.11 5.88
CA VAL A 42 4.84 -0.58 6.73
C VAL A 42 4.39 -1.86 6.05
N VAL A 43 4.56 -2.99 6.70
CA VAL A 43 4.17 -4.31 6.19
C VAL A 43 3.08 -4.90 7.08
N LEU A 44 1.97 -5.28 6.47
CA LEU A 44 0.88 -5.99 7.12
C LEU A 44 0.83 -7.43 6.60
N ASP A 45 1.03 -8.38 7.48
CA ASP A 45 0.86 -9.81 7.19
C ASP A 45 -0.55 -10.24 7.61
N VAL A 46 -1.33 -10.72 6.64
CA VAL A 46 -2.73 -11.12 6.87
C VAL A 46 -2.91 -12.64 6.96
N ARG A 47 -1.80 -13.36 7.15
CA ARG A 47 -1.82 -14.81 7.38
C ARG A 47 -2.31 -15.15 8.79
N THR A 48 -2.47 -16.43 9.06
CA THR A 48 -2.69 -16.90 10.42
C THR A 48 -1.41 -16.82 11.26
N GLU A 49 -1.55 -16.86 12.58
CA GLU A 49 -0.42 -16.89 13.50
C GLU A 49 0.46 -18.12 13.26
N GLU A 50 -0.15 -19.27 12.97
CA GLU A 50 0.58 -20.52 12.65
C GLU A 50 1.44 -20.37 11.40
N GLU A 51 0.93 -19.71 10.36
CA GLU A 51 1.71 -19.43 9.14
C GLU A 51 2.83 -18.44 9.40
N TYR A 52 2.57 -17.41 10.20
CA TYR A 52 3.53 -16.34 10.51
C TYR A 52 4.77 -16.88 11.23
N TYR A 53 4.58 -17.80 12.17
CA TYR A 53 5.65 -18.47 12.90
C TYR A 53 6.06 -19.83 12.30
N GLY A 54 5.51 -20.17 11.15
CA GLY A 54 5.74 -21.45 10.46
C GLY A 54 7.00 -21.44 9.59
N PRO A 55 7.12 -22.48 8.73
CA PRO A 55 8.35 -22.74 7.96
C PRO A 55 8.76 -21.62 7.00
N LEU A 56 7.80 -20.84 6.47
CA LEU A 56 8.11 -19.71 5.58
C LEU A 56 8.63 -18.49 6.36
N GLY A 57 8.53 -18.50 7.69
CA GLY A 57 8.88 -17.35 8.51
C GLY A 57 7.99 -16.14 8.23
N HIS A 58 8.46 -14.96 8.60
CA HIS A 58 7.79 -13.69 8.37
C HIS A 58 8.80 -12.57 8.10
N ILE A 59 8.31 -11.46 7.60
CA ILE A 59 9.12 -10.28 7.36
C ILE A 59 9.36 -9.58 8.71
N ASN A 60 10.61 -9.32 9.03
CA ASN A 60 10.95 -8.67 10.29
C ASN A 60 10.30 -7.29 10.40
N GLY A 61 9.65 -7.01 11.54
CA GLY A 61 8.92 -5.77 11.79
C GLY A 61 7.54 -5.70 11.14
N SER A 62 7.07 -6.77 10.48
CA SER A 62 5.70 -6.82 9.97
C SER A 62 4.67 -6.90 11.11
N ILE A 63 3.49 -6.32 10.86
CA ILE A 63 2.34 -6.35 11.75
C ILE A 63 1.50 -7.55 11.33
N LEU A 64 1.17 -8.42 12.28
CA LEU A 64 0.30 -9.56 12.03
C LEU A 64 -1.15 -9.22 12.42
N ILE A 65 -2.03 -9.21 11.44
CA ILE A 65 -3.49 -9.18 11.65
C ILE A 65 -4.11 -10.14 10.64
N PRO A 66 -4.58 -11.32 11.07
CA PRO A 66 -5.22 -12.27 10.18
C PRO A 66 -6.38 -11.67 9.40
N ILE A 67 -6.55 -12.07 8.14
CA ILE A 67 -7.54 -11.45 7.23
C ILE A 67 -8.96 -11.44 7.79
N ASN A 68 -9.35 -12.48 8.50
CA ASN A 68 -10.67 -12.60 9.11
C ASN A 68 -10.89 -11.68 10.33
N GLU A 69 -9.84 -11.08 10.86
CA GLU A 69 -9.88 -10.13 11.97
C GLU A 69 -9.62 -8.68 11.53
N LEU A 70 -9.22 -8.49 10.28
CA LEU A 70 -8.70 -7.19 9.82
C LEU A 70 -9.73 -6.07 9.96
N GLU A 71 -10.98 -6.29 9.57
CA GLU A 71 -12.04 -5.26 9.66
C GLU A 71 -12.27 -4.81 11.11
N ASP A 72 -12.24 -5.72 12.06
CA ASP A 72 -12.46 -5.44 13.48
C ASP A 72 -11.24 -4.76 14.15
N ARG A 73 -10.07 -4.85 13.52
CA ARG A 73 -8.79 -4.41 14.07
C ARG A 73 -8.16 -3.24 13.30
N LEU A 74 -8.89 -2.58 12.43
CA LEU A 74 -8.40 -1.44 11.63
C LEU A 74 -7.86 -0.29 12.49
N SER A 75 -8.38 -0.10 13.69
CA SER A 75 -7.93 0.93 14.63
C SER A 75 -6.46 0.77 15.04
N GLU A 76 -5.92 -0.45 15.02
CA GLU A 76 -4.51 -0.73 15.31
C GLU A 76 -3.57 -0.15 14.24
N LEU A 77 -4.09 0.20 13.07
CA LEU A 77 -3.35 0.73 11.94
C LEU A 77 -3.48 2.26 11.78
N ASN A 78 -4.17 2.95 12.70
CA ASN A 78 -4.45 4.39 12.57
C ASN A 78 -3.20 5.26 12.44
N ASP A 79 -2.09 4.87 13.08
CA ASP A 79 -0.82 5.61 13.01
C ASP A 79 -0.17 5.54 11.62
N TYR A 80 -0.68 4.68 10.74
CA TYR A 80 -0.13 4.44 9.40
C TYR A 80 -1.00 5.01 8.26
N LYS A 81 -2.02 5.83 8.56
CA LYS A 81 -2.93 6.38 7.54
C LYS A 81 -2.24 7.24 6.49
N GLU A 82 -1.16 7.91 6.85
CA GLU A 82 -0.36 8.74 5.95
C GLU A 82 0.77 7.95 5.25
N LYS A 83 0.84 6.65 5.48
CA LYS A 83 1.86 5.76 4.92
C LYS A 83 1.24 4.76 3.97
N THR A 84 2.05 4.23 3.06
CA THR A 84 1.66 3.07 2.25
C THR A 84 1.86 1.80 3.04
N ILE A 85 0.79 1.00 3.16
CA ILE A 85 0.81 -0.31 3.81
C ILE A 85 0.95 -1.38 2.73
N TYR A 86 2.02 -2.15 2.78
CA TYR A 86 2.22 -3.30 1.90
C TYR A 86 1.63 -4.54 2.57
N VAL A 87 0.64 -5.14 1.91
CA VAL A 87 -0.10 -6.29 2.46
C VAL A 87 0.45 -7.57 1.86
N VAL A 88 0.87 -8.49 2.73
CA VAL A 88 1.42 -9.79 2.34
C VAL A 88 0.56 -10.93 2.88
N CYS A 89 0.52 -12.02 2.13
CA CYS A 89 0.01 -13.30 2.61
C CYS A 89 0.90 -14.43 2.05
N ARG A 90 0.40 -15.66 2.01
CA ARG A 90 1.18 -16.78 1.49
C ARG A 90 1.46 -16.67 0.00
N SER A 91 0.44 -16.37 -0.82
CA SER A 91 0.53 -16.39 -2.29
C SER A 91 0.06 -15.12 -3.00
N GLY A 92 -0.58 -14.18 -2.29
CA GLY A 92 -1.07 -12.91 -2.83
C GLY A 92 -2.60 -12.76 -2.89
N ASN A 93 -3.39 -13.82 -2.64
CA ASN A 93 -4.85 -13.76 -2.73
C ASN A 93 -5.48 -13.07 -1.51
N ARG A 94 -5.22 -13.54 -0.30
CA ARG A 94 -5.74 -12.92 0.94
C ARG A 94 -5.27 -11.48 1.11
N SER A 95 -4.03 -11.19 0.73
CA SER A 95 -3.48 -9.83 0.77
C SER A 95 -4.16 -8.90 -0.23
N GLY A 96 -4.65 -9.40 -1.36
CA GLY A 96 -5.50 -8.65 -2.28
C GLY A 96 -6.81 -8.19 -1.61
N PHE A 97 -7.49 -9.08 -0.89
CA PHE A 97 -8.68 -8.71 -0.10
C PHE A 97 -8.33 -7.74 1.03
N GLY A 98 -7.22 -7.97 1.73
CA GLY A 98 -6.75 -7.06 2.78
C GLY A 98 -6.46 -5.66 2.26
N LYS A 99 -5.83 -5.54 1.10
CA LYS A 99 -5.63 -4.27 0.41
C LYS A 99 -6.96 -3.56 0.12
N ASP A 100 -7.97 -4.28 -0.37
CA ASP A 100 -9.27 -3.70 -0.67
C ASP A 100 -9.97 -3.19 0.60
N ILE A 101 -9.99 -3.98 1.67
CA ILE A 101 -10.52 -3.56 2.98
C ILE A 101 -9.84 -2.27 3.46
N LEU A 102 -8.53 -2.20 3.39
CA LEU A 102 -7.77 -1.02 3.82
C LEU A 102 -8.09 0.21 2.97
N ASN A 103 -8.09 0.07 1.65
CA ASN A 103 -8.37 1.19 0.74
C ASN A 103 -9.81 1.72 0.89
N GLU A 104 -10.78 0.86 1.17
CA GLU A 104 -12.17 1.23 1.47
C GLU A 104 -12.32 1.97 2.81
N ASN A 105 -11.36 1.80 3.73
CA ASN A 105 -11.32 2.45 5.04
C ASN A 105 -10.30 3.58 5.16
N ASN A 106 -10.02 4.26 4.04
CA ASN A 106 -9.16 5.45 3.96
C ASN A 106 -7.68 5.21 4.31
N PHE A 107 -7.20 4.01 4.15
CA PHE A 107 -5.77 3.71 4.13
C PHE A 107 -5.24 3.70 2.70
N THR A 108 -3.95 3.75 2.53
CA THR A 108 -3.28 3.52 1.26
C THR A 108 -2.57 2.17 1.33
N ALA A 109 -3.08 1.18 0.62
CA ALA A 109 -2.56 -0.18 0.66
C ALA A 109 -2.23 -0.71 -0.73
N VAL A 110 -1.21 -1.55 -0.78
CA VAL A 110 -0.69 -2.21 -1.98
C VAL A 110 -0.59 -3.71 -1.72
N ASN A 111 -1.10 -4.52 -2.63
CA ASN A 111 -0.96 -5.97 -2.56
C ASN A 111 0.44 -6.39 -3.02
N VAL A 112 1.11 -7.24 -2.25
CA VAL A 112 2.37 -7.88 -2.65
C VAL A 112 2.06 -9.24 -3.28
N ASP A 113 2.09 -9.26 -4.61
CA ASP A 113 1.82 -10.47 -5.39
C ASP A 113 2.95 -11.51 -5.26
N GLY A 114 2.55 -12.78 -5.24
CA GLY A 114 3.46 -13.91 -5.00
C GLY A 114 3.67 -14.20 -3.52
N GLY A 115 3.47 -13.25 -2.64
CA GLY A 115 3.47 -13.41 -1.18
C GLY A 115 4.73 -14.09 -0.62
N MET A 116 4.61 -14.66 0.55
CA MET A 116 5.72 -15.28 1.29
C MET A 116 6.34 -16.50 0.59
N LEU A 117 5.64 -17.12 -0.37
CA LEU A 117 6.23 -18.18 -1.21
C LEU A 117 7.41 -17.67 -2.04
N ASN A 118 7.39 -16.40 -2.42
CA ASN A 118 8.44 -15.77 -3.21
C ASN A 118 9.40 -14.91 -2.35
N TRP A 119 9.19 -14.87 -1.05
CA TRP A 119 10.07 -14.18 -0.12
C TRP A 119 11.43 -14.88 -0.02
N LYS A 120 12.49 -14.15 -0.32
CA LYS A 120 13.85 -14.66 -0.21
C LYS A 120 14.49 -14.07 1.04
N VAL A 121 14.66 -14.88 2.06
CA VAL A 121 15.48 -14.51 3.21
C VAL A 121 16.93 -14.49 2.78
N ASP A 122 17.58 -13.34 2.88
CA ASP A 122 19.02 -13.28 2.69
C ASP A 122 19.68 -14.11 3.81
N LYS A 123 20.43 -15.15 3.40
CA LYS A 123 21.09 -16.06 4.35
C LYS A 123 22.28 -15.43 5.08
N SER A 124 22.58 -14.15 4.78
CA SER A 124 23.71 -13.44 5.39
C SER A 124 23.43 -12.92 6.81
N GLU A 125 22.16 -12.95 7.26
CA GLU A 125 21.75 -12.46 8.59
C GLU A 125 21.41 -13.58 9.60
N ARG A 126 21.96 -14.76 9.45
CA ARG A 126 21.84 -15.84 10.45
C ARG A 126 23.09 -16.01 11.27
#